data_54e7fe45cb5b94af1b87c512728ac8df
#
_entry.id   54e7fe45cb5b94af1b87c512728ac8df
#
_cell.length_a   1.000
_cell.length_b   1.000
_cell.length_c   1.000
_cell.angle_alpha   90.00
_cell.angle_beta   90.00
_cell.angle_gamma   90.00
#
_symmetry.space_group_name_H-M   'P 1'
#
loop_
_entity.id
_entity.type
_entity.pdbx_description
1 polymer ?
#
loop_
_entity_poly.entity_id
_entity_poly.type
_entity_poly.pdbx_seq_one_letter_code
_entity_poly.pdbx_strand_id
1 'polypeptide(L)'
;MSECLECLGLNLDLKVHILDSKTSEIYFSSLSIPQAGIDGESIGNCPFSQRLFMILWLKGVVFNVTTVDLKRKPADLHNLAPGTHPPFLTFNGEVKTDVNKIEEFLEETLAPPKYPKLAAKHRESNTAGIDIFSKFSAYIKNTKQQDNAALERGLVKALKKLDDYLRTPLPEEIDADSTEEEKVSKRKFLDGDDLTLADCNLLPKLHVVKIVAKKYRNFEFPTEMTGLWRYLKNAYARDEFTNTCAADKEIEQAYADVAKRLSKS
;
A
#
# COMPACT_ATOMS: atom_id res chain seq x y z
N MET A 1 15.02 -1.10 -10.66
CA MET A 1 13.77 -1.01 -9.88
C MET A 1 12.70 -1.85 -10.55
N SER A 2 12.91 -3.13 -10.61
CA SER A 2 12.03 -4.10 -11.28
C SER A 2 11.88 -5.28 -10.34
N GLU A 3 11.17 -5.08 -9.24
CA GLU A 3 10.85 -6.14 -8.30
C GLU A 3 9.42 -6.00 -7.77
N CYS A 4 8.48 -5.88 -8.69
CA CYS A 4 7.13 -6.35 -8.41
C CYS A 4 7.09 -7.80 -8.87
N LEU A 5 7.69 -8.67 -8.04
CA LEU A 5 7.68 -10.10 -8.23
C LEU A 5 6.23 -10.60 -8.21
N GLU A 6 5.83 -11.14 -9.36
CA GLU A 6 4.84 -12.19 -9.50
C GLU A 6 3.78 -12.21 -8.40
N CYS A 7 2.84 -11.27 -8.46
CA CYS A 7 1.51 -11.54 -7.93
C CYS A 7 0.97 -12.67 -8.79
N LEU A 8 1.22 -13.90 -8.35
CA LEU A 8 0.85 -15.11 -9.07
C LEU A 8 -0.67 -15.20 -9.18
N GLY A 9 -1.17 -14.98 -10.37
CA GLY A 9 -2.17 -15.84 -10.91
C GLY A 9 -3.64 -15.49 -10.79
N LEU A 10 -4.10 -14.31 -10.38
CA LEU A 10 -5.50 -13.89 -10.59
C LEU A 10 -5.55 -12.36 -10.69
N ASN A 11 -6.10 -11.85 -11.76
CA ASN A 11 -6.11 -10.41 -12.06
C ASN A 11 -7.54 -9.93 -12.31
N LEU A 12 -7.84 -8.71 -11.88
CA LEU A 12 -9.13 -8.07 -12.05
C LEU A 12 -9.00 -6.66 -12.59
N ASP A 13 -9.93 -6.28 -13.47
CA ASP A 13 -10.07 -4.91 -13.95
C ASP A 13 -10.99 -4.11 -13.05
N LEU A 14 -10.54 -2.94 -12.66
CA LEU A 14 -11.37 -1.93 -12.05
C LEU A 14 -11.68 -0.84 -13.05
N LYS A 15 -12.94 -0.63 -13.35
CA LYS A 15 -13.41 0.57 -14.06
C LYS A 15 -13.77 1.63 -13.03
N VAL A 16 -12.98 2.69 -12.98
CA VAL A 16 -13.27 3.85 -12.15
C VAL A 16 -14.02 4.87 -12.99
N HIS A 17 -15.27 5.11 -12.66
CA HIS A 17 -16.04 6.23 -13.19
C HIS A 17 -16.06 7.32 -12.11
N ILE A 18 -15.41 8.44 -12.37
CA ILE A 18 -15.51 9.60 -11.51
C ILE A 18 -16.68 10.43 -12.04
N LEU A 19 -17.78 10.39 -11.30
CA LEU A 19 -18.94 11.22 -11.58
C LEU A 19 -18.77 12.58 -10.92
N ASP A 20 -18.65 13.63 -11.70
CA ASP A 20 -18.80 15.00 -11.21
C ASP A 20 -20.28 15.38 -11.18
N SER A 21 -20.80 15.72 -10.02
CA SER A 21 -22.21 16.10 -9.82
C SER A 21 -22.59 17.47 -10.42
N LYS A 22 -21.64 18.21 -11.00
CA LYS A 22 -21.85 19.52 -11.64
C LYS A 22 -20.94 19.76 -12.84
N THR A 23 -21.35 19.31 -14.02
CA THR A 23 -20.86 19.80 -15.33
C THR A 23 -19.36 19.56 -15.66
N SER A 24 -18.99 18.44 -16.00
CA SER A 24 -17.91 17.92 -16.85
C SER A 24 -17.50 16.56 -16.31
N GLU A 25 -18.00 15.53 -16.93
CA GLU A 25 -17.66 14.14 -16.60
C GLU A 25 -16.18 13.92 -16.88
N ILE A 26 -15.36 13.84 -15.82
CA ILE A 26 -14.01 13.31 -15.96
C ILE A 26 -14.15 11.78 -15.97
N TYR A 27 -14.21 11.21 -17.16
CA TYR A 27 -14.25 9.77 -17.35
C TYR A 27 -12.84 9.20 -17.17
N PHE A 28 -12.54 8.61 -16.03
CA PHE A 28 -11.46 7.63 -15.96
C PHE A 28 -12.00 6.31 -16.47
N SER A 29 -11.56 5.90 -17.65
CA SER A 29 -12.21 4.78 -18.34
C SER A 29 -11.91 3.42 -17.73
N SER A 30 -10.80 3.21 -17.03
CA SER A 30 -10.59 2.04 -16.18
C SER A 30 -9.32 2.14 -15.33
N LEU A 31 -9.38 1.67 -14.10
CA LEU A 31 -8.24 1.34 -13.29
C LEU A 31 -8.20 -0.18 -13.15
N SER A 32 -7.26 -0.83 -13.82
CA SER A 32 -7.11 -2.29 -13.78
C SER A 32 -6.28 -2.72 -12.60
N ILE A 33 -6.84 -3.54 -11.72
CA ILE A 33 -6.22 -3.99 -10.49
C ILE A 33 -6.02 -5.50 -10.54
N PRO A 34 -4.86 -6.01 -10.13
CA PRO A 34 -4.67 -7.43 -10.01
C PRO A 34 -5.45 -7.97 -8.82
N GLN A 35 -6.15 -9.03 -9.08
CA GLN A 35 -6.71 -10.01 -8.15
C GLN A 35 -8.07 -9.68 -7.54
N ALA A 36 -9.07 -10.48 -7.98
CA ALA A 36 -10.17 -10.88 -7.14
C ALA A 36 -9.65 -11.82 -6.07
N GLY A 37 -10.34 -11.84 -4.97
CA GLY A 37 -10.26 -12.93 -4.03
C GLY A 37 -10.60 -14.27 -4.68
N ILE A 38 -10.46 -15.34 -3.92
CA ILE A 38 -10.75 -16.72 -4.35
C ILE A 38 -12.17 -16.87 -4.84
N ASP A 39 -13.09 -16.07 -4.29
CA ASP A 39 -14.51 -16.03 -4.65
C ASP A 39 -14.78 -15.28 -5.98
N GLY A 40 -13.77 -14.64 -6.57
CA GLY A 40 -13.89 -13.83 -7.80
C GLY A 40 -14.57 -12.47 -7.60
N GLU A 41 -14.98 -12.11 -6.38
CA GLU A 41 -15.75 -10.90 -6.07
C GLU A 41 -15.04 -9.98 -5.07
N SER A 42 -14.26 -10.53 -4.15
CA SER A 42 -13.58 -9.78 -3.10
C SER A 42 -12.38 -8.97 -3.62
N ILE A 43 -12.00 -7.93 -2.88
CA ILE A 43 -10.79 -7.13 -3.16
C ILE A 43 -9.56 -8.02 -3.00
N GLY A 44 -8.68 -8.01 -4.00
CA GLY A 44 -7.45 -8.77 -3.98
C GLY A 44 -6.33 -8.14 -3.13
N ASN A 45 -5.26 -8.89 -2.92
CA ASN A 45 -4.17 -8.60 -1.97
C ASN A 45 -3.09 -7.63 -2.49
N CYS A 46 -3.28 -6.96 -3.61
CA CYS A 46 -2.24 -6.11 -4.19
C CYS A 46 -2.07 -4.79 -3.41
N PRO A 47 -0.93 -4.54 -2.73
CA PRO A 47 -0.72 -3.32 -1.97
C PRO A 47 -0.61 -2.07 -2.86
N PHE A 48 -0.23 -2.23 -4.12
CA PHE A 48 -0.15 -1.13 -5.07
C PHE A 48 -1.54 -0.67 -5.54
N SER A 49 -2.46 -1.61 -5.68
CA SER A 49 -3.84 -1.31 -6.00
C SER A 49 -4.55 -0.67 -4.80
N GLN A 50 -4.33 -1.20 -3.61
CA GLN A 50 -4.86 -0.62 -2.37
C GLN A 50 -4.37 0.82 -2.18
N ARG A 51 -3.10 1.13 -2.49
CA ARG A 51 -2.56 2.50 -2.50
C ARG A 51 -3.44 3.45 -3.32
N LEU A 52 -3.80 3.06 -4.53
CA LEU A 52 -4.63 3.89 -5.42
C LEU A 52 -6.08 4.02 -4.91
N PHE A 53 -6.64 2.97 -4.33
CA PHE A 53 -7.96 3.04 -3.68
C PHE A 53 -7.98 4.02 -2.52
N MET A 54 -6.98 3.98 -1.66
CA MET A 54 -6.86 4.92 -0.55
C MET A 54 -6.76 6.36 -1.06
N ILE A 55 -5.98 6.60 -2.13
CA ILE A 55 -5.85 7.93 -2.73
C ILE A 55 -7.20 8.42 -3.26
N LEU A 56 -7.92 7.60 -4.03
CA LEU A 56 -9.24 7.97 -4.57
C LEU A 56 -10.25 8.23 -3.45
N TRP A 57 -10.23 7.41 -2.40
CA TRP A 57 -11.09 7.61 -1.23
C TRP A 57 -10.79 8.94 -0.53
N LEU A 58 -9.52 9.21 -0.23
CA LEU A 58 -9.08 10.47 0.39
C LEU A 58 -9.37 11.70 -0.47
N LYS A 59 -9.34 11.55 -1.79
CA LYS A 59 -9.78 12.60 -2.74
C LYS A 59 -11.30 12.82 -2.73
N GLY A 60 -12.07 11.95 -2.08
CA GLY A 60 -13.53 12.06 -2.01
C GLY A 60 -14.22 11.86 -3.36
N VAL A 61 -13.61 11.13 -4.28
CA VAL A 61 -14.21 10.83 -5.57
C VAL A 61 -15.05 9.56 -5.50
N VAL A 62 -16.17 9.55 -6.21
CA VAL A 62 -16.97 8.33 -6.37
C VAL A 62 -16.33 7.46 -7.44
N PHE A 63 -16.03 6.23 -7.11
CA PHE A 63 -15.47 5.27 -8.05
C PHE A 63 -16.16 3.90 -7.92
N ASN A 64 -16.28 3.21 -9.04
CA ASN A 64 -16.80 1.86 -9.08
C ASN A 64 -15.65 0.88 -9.26
N VAL A 65 -15.70 -0.21 -8.50
CA VAL A 65 -14.75 -1.32 -8.59
C VAL A 65 -15.39 -2.43 -9.41
N THR A 66 -14.79 -2.79 -10.54
CA THR A 66 -15.17 -3.97 -11.30
C THR A 66 -14.03 -4.98 -11.26
N THR A 67 -14.32 -6.14 -10.73
CA THR A 67 -13.34 -7.23 -10.64
C THR A 67 -13.27 -8.00 -11.96
N VAL A 68 -12.07 -8.35 -12.44
CA VAL A 68 -11.88 -9.12 -13.68
C VAL A 68 -10.96 -10.32 -13.45
N ASP A 69 -11.40 -11.50 -13.86
CA ASP A 69 -10.60 -12.73 -13.80
C ASP A 69 -9.57 -12.75 -14.95
N LEU A 70 -8.28 -12.61 -14.63
CA LEU A 70 -7.22 -12.63 -15.65
C LEU A 70 -6.86 -14.02 -16.18
N LYS A 71 -7.39 -15.08 -15.61
CA LYS A 71 -7.37 -16.39 -16.28
C LYS A 71 -8.25 -16.37 -17.53
N ARG A 72 -9.19 -15.44 -17.59
CA ARG A 72 -10.08 -15.14 -18.72
C ARG A 72 -9.92 -13.69 -19.14
N LYS A 73 -8.67 -13.28 -19.46
CA LYS A 73 -8.37 -11.90 -19.87
C LYS A 73 -9.38 -11.45 -20.95
N PRO A 74 -10.15 -10.37 -20.72
CA PRO A 74 -10.85 -9.72 -21.80
C PRO A 74 -9.85 -9.32 -22.89
N ALA A 75 -10.21 -9.55 -24.16
CA ALA A 75 -9.32 -9.28 -25.28
C ALA A 75 -8.82 -7.82 -25.29
N ASP A 76 -9.63 -6.90 -24.82
CA ASP A 76 -9.33 -5.46 -24.74
C ASP A 76 -8.15 -5.14 -23.84
N LEU A 77 -7.96 -5.88 -22.73
CA LEU A 77 -6.84 -5.68 -21.82
C LEU A 77 -5.50 -6.17 -22.36
N HIS A 78 -5.52 -7.25 -23.13
CA HIS A 78 -4.30 -7.75 -23.78
C HIS A 78 -3.78 -6.73 -24.82
N ASN A 79 -4.69 -6.00 -25.43
CA ASN A 79 -4.37 -4.99 -26.44
C ASN A 79 -3.96 -3.65 -25.83
N LEU A 80 -4.47 -3.30 -24.63
CA LEU A 80 -4.19 -2.01 -23.98
C LEU A 80 -2.78 -1.89 -23.41
N ALA A 81 -2.24 -2.95 -22.83
CA ALA A 81 -0.93 -2.93 -22.21
C ALA A 81 -0.23 -4.30 -22.26
N PRO A 82 0.20 -4.76 -23.47
CA PRO A 82 0.83 -6.07 -23.63
C PRO A 82 2.10 -6.17 -22.80
N GLY A 83 2.23 -7.24 -22.00
CA GLY A 83 3.42 -7.55 -21.22
C GLY A 83 3.60 -6.72 -19.94
N THR A 84 2.64 -5.87 -19.56
CA THR A 84 2.69 -5.10 -18.31
C THR A 84 1.82 -5.73 -17.23
N HIS A 85 2.11 -5.36 -15.97
CA HIS A 85 1.38 -5.82 -14.79
C HIS A 85 0.52 -4.68 -14.22
N PRO A 86 -0.72 -4.96 -13.78
CA PRO A 86 -1.55 -3.97 -13.10
C PRO A 86 -0.89 -3.44 -11.80
N PRO A 87 -1.32 -2.25 -11.29
CA PRO A 87 -2.50 -1.51 -11.73
C PRO A 87 -2.26 -0.67 -12.99
N PHE A 88 -3.33 -0.49 -13.81
CA PHE A 88 -3.35 0.43 -14.96
C PHE A 88 -4.42 1.47 -14.75
N LEU A 89 -4.17 2.68 -15.22
CA LEU A 89 -5.16 3.74 -15.33
C LEU A 89 -5.32 4.12 -16.82
N THR A 90 -6.54 4.09 -17.31
CA THR A 90 -6.86 4.63 -18.64
C THR A 90 -7.60 5.94 -18.50
N PHE A 91 -7.12 6.97 -19.14
CA PHE A 91 -7.72 8.29 -19.16
C PHE A 91 -7.65 8.86 -20.59
N ASN A 92 -8.81 9.23 -21.15
CA ASN A 92 -8.91 9.77 -22.52
C ASN A 92 -8.16 8.95 -23.58
N GLY A 93 -8.17 7.63 -23.46
CA GLY A 93 -7.47 6.72 -24.39
C GLY A 93 -5.99 6.50 -24.11
N GLU A 94 -5.39 7.23 -23.16
CA GLU A 94 -4.02 6.99 -22.70
C GLU A 94 -3.99 5.99 -21.55
N VAL A 95 -3.04 5.05 -21.60
CA VAL A 95 -2.82 4.04 -20.54
C VAL A 95 -1.59 4.40 -19.72
N LYS A 96 -1.76 4.51 -18.39
CA LYS A 96 -0.69 4.68 -17.43
C LYS A 96 -0.50 3.37 -16.65
N THR A 97 0.71 2.84 -16.64
CA THR A 97 1.02 1.49 -16.11
C THR A 97 1.93 1.50 -14.87
N ASP A 98 2.56 2.62 -14.56
CA ASP A 98 3.39 2.78 -13.36
C ASP A 98 2.58 3.41 -12.23
N VAL A 99 2.54 2.76 -11.07
CA VAL A 99 1.76 3.22 -9.91
C VAL A 99 2.15 4.62 -9.44
N ASN A 100 3.43 5.00 -9.57
CA ASN A 100 3.88 6.33 -9.19
C ASN A 100 3.41 7.37 -10.19
N LYS A 101 3.43 7.03 -11.48
CA LYS A 101 2.88 7.90 -12.55
C LYS A 101 1.37 8.05 -12.45
N ILE A 102 0.67 7.01 -12.02
CA ILE A 102 -0.77 7.09 -11.74
C ILE A 102 -1.02 8.01 -10.54
N GLU A 103 -0.26 7.88 -9.46
CA GLU A 103 -0.37 8.76 -8.29
C GLU A 103 -0.08 10.22 -8.64
N GLU A 104 1.02 10.51 -9.34
CA GLU A 104 1.34 11.85 -9.83
C GLU A 104 0.18 12.44 -10.64
N PHE A 105 -0.35 11.68 -11.58
CA PHE A 105 -1.47 12.09 -12.41
C PHE A 105 -2.75 12.35 -11.60
N LEU A 106 -3.08 11.51 -10.63
CA LEU A 106 -4.23 11.70 -9.75
C LEU A 106 -4.08 12.96 -8.89
N GLU A 107 -2.88 13.21 -8.36
CA GLU A 107 -2.62 14.39 -7.54
C GLU A 107 -2.68 15.68 -8.35
N GLU A 108 -2.22 15.68 -9.60
CA GLU A 108 -2.29 16.81 -10.52
C GLU A 108 -3.72 17.08 -11.02
N THR A 109 -4.45 16.03 -11.37
CA THR A 109 -5.80 16.14 -11.94
C THR A 109 -6.85 16.44 -10.87
N LEU A 110 -6.72 15.80 -9.70
CA LEU A 110 -7.61 15.98 -8.55
C LEU A 110 -6.96 16.96 -7.54
N ALA A 111 -6.81 18.21 -7.96
CA ALA A 111 -6.10 19.26 -7.23
C ALA A 111 -7.04 20.21 -6.48
N PRO A 112 -6.53 20.95 -5.47
CA PRO A 112 -7.26 22.05 -4.85
C PRO A 112 -7.72 23.11 -5.87
N PRO A 113 -8.80 23.86 -5.57
CA PRO A 113 -9.54 23.86 -4.31
C PRO A 113 -10.60 22.75 -4.19
N LYS A 114 -10.90 22.03 -5.26
CA LYS A 114 -11.99 21.03 -5.29
C LYS A 114 -11.63 19.77 -4.52
N TYR A 115 -10.36 19.32 -4.63
CA TYR A 115 -9.87 18.10 -4.01
C TYR A 115 -8.72 18.38 -3.04
N PRO A 116 -8.58 17.62 -1.94
CA PRO A 116 -7.49 17.85 -0.99
C PRO A 116 -6.13 17.52 -1.61
N LYS A 117 -5.11 18.27 -1.21
CA LYS A 117 -3.71 17.92 -1.50
C LYS A 117 -3.28 16.84 -0.51
N LEU A 118 -2.77 15.71 -1.02
CA LEU A 118 -2.37 14.56 -0.19
C LEU A 118 -0.85 14.42 -0.05
N ALA A 119 -0.06 15.25 -0.73
CA ALA A 119 1.40 15.23 -0.63
C ALA A 119 1.85 15.51 0.81
N ALA A 120 2.80 14.71 1.32
CA ALA A 120 3.43 14.95 2.60
C ALA A 120 4.23 16.27 2.58
N LYS A 121 4.27 16.98 3.72
CA LYS A 121 5.03 18.22 3.90
C LYS A 121 6.52 17.93 4.03
N HIS A 122 6.87 16.84 4.73
CA HIS A 122 8.24 16.43 5.00
C HIS A 122 8.69 15.36 4.01
N ARG A 123 9.82 15.58 3.39
CA ARG A 123 10.39 14.62 2.41
C ARG A 123 10.68 13.27 3.04
N GLU A 124 11.11 13.26 4.30
CA GLU A 124 11.46 12.07 5.07
C GLU A 124 10.27 11.13 5.23
N SER A 125 9.04 11.66 5.33
CA SER A 125 7.81 10.89 5.41
C SER A 125 7.63 9.97 4.18
N ASN A 126 8.03 10.43 2.99
CA ASN A 126 7.92 9.65 1.75
C ASN A 126 8.91 8.48 1.68
N THR A 127 9.96 8.50 2.49
CA THR A 127 11.01 7.46 2.49
C THR A 127 10.97 6.58 3.74
N ALA A 128 10.19 6.95 4.75
CA ALA A 128 10.05 6.18 5.98
C ALA A 128 9.51 4.77 5.66
N GLY A 129 10.22 3.74 6.11
CA GLY A 129 9.84 2.34 5.94
C GLY A 129 9.97 1.79 4.51
N ILE A 130 10.59 2.51 3.58
CA ILE A 130 10.68 2.13 2.14
C ILE A 130 11.37 0.78 1.93
N ASP A 131 12.26 0.38 2.81
CA ASP A 131 13.01 -0.88 2.73
C ASP A 131 12.31 -2.09 3.39
N ILE A 132 11.22 -1.87 4.13
CA ILE A 132 10.52 -2.94 4.86
C ILE A 132 10.02 -4.03 3.90
N PHE A 133 9.36 -3.64 2.82
CA PHE A 133 8.74 -4.61 1.91
C PHE A 133 9.78 -5.45 1.15
N SER A 134 10.92 -4.89 0.79
CA SER A 134 12.03 -5.62 0.18
C SER A 134 12.70 -6.58 1.19
N LYS A 135 12.90 -6.17 2.44
CA LYS A 135 13.41 -7.04 3.52
C LYS A 135 12.45 -8.18 3.82
N PHE A 136 11.15 -7.88 3.89
CA PHE A 136 10.11 -8.90 4.02
C PHE A 136 10.12 -9.88 2.83
N SER A 137 10.20 -9.39 1.60
CA SER A 137 10.24 -10.24 0.41
C SER A 137 11.42 -11.22 0.45
N ALA A 138 12.60 -10.76 0.82
CA ALA A 138 13.77 -11.62 1.00
C ALA A 138 13.55 -12.68 2.10
N TYR A 139 12.98 -12.29 3.23
CA TYR A 139 12.70 -13.16 4.36
C TYR A 139 11.67 -14.24 4.04
N ILE A 140 10.54 -13.87 3.42
CA ILE A 140 9.45 -14.81 3.16
C ILE A 140 9.77 -15.79 2.03
N LYS A 141 10.58 -15.40 1.05
CA LYS A 141 11.02 -16.24 -0.07
C LYS A 141 12.19 -17.15 0.26
N ASN A 142 12.84 -16.93 1.39
CA ASN A 142 13.98 -17.72 1.80
C ASN A 142 13.62 -19.20 1.99
N THR A 143 14.46 -20.09 1.48
CA THR A 143 14.36 -21.55 1.65
C THR A 143 15.46 -22.13 2.54
N LYS A 144 16.51 -21.35 2.83
CA LYS A 144 17.67 -21.81 3.59
C LYS A 144 17.50 -21.51 5.08
N GLN A 145 17.47 -22.55 5.90
CA GLN A 145 17.32 -22.42 7.35
C GLN A 145 18.42 -21.54 7.96
N GLN A 146 19.66 -21.69 7.51
CA GLN A 146 20.82 -20.94 8.02
C GLN A 146 20.72 -19.42 7.84
N ASP A 147 20.05 -18.95 6.77
CA ASP A 147 19.93 -17.53 6.44
C ASP A 147 18.73 -16.87 7.14
N ASN A 148 17.80 -17.70 7.65
CA ASN A 148 16.50 -17.20 8.13
C ASN A 148 16.64 -16.15 9.25
N ALA A 149 17.48 -16.43 10.26
CA ALA A 149 17.68 -15.51 11.38
C ALA A 149 18.34 -14.17 10.97
N ALA A 150 19.20 -14.19 9.95
CA ALA A 150 19.81 -12.96 9.43
C ALA A 150 18.81 -12.10 8.67
N LEU A 151 17.94 -12.73 7.86
CA LEU A 151 16.88 -12.05 7.11
C LEU A 151 15.82 -11.47 8.05
N GLU A 152 15.44 -12.21 9.09
CA GLU A 152 14.54 -11.75 10.13
C GLU A 152 15.09 -10.53 10.86
N ARG A 153 16.36 -10.57 11.30
CA ARG A 153 17.02 -9.39 11.89
C ARG A 153 17.04 -8.19 10.94
N GLY A 154 17.19 -8.42 9.63
CA GLY A 154 17.10 -7.38 8.60
C GLY A 154 15.73 -6.72 8.55
N LEU A 155 14.66 -7.52 8.63
CA LEU A 155 13.29 -7.02 8.70
C LEU A 155 13.03 -6.25 10.00
N VAL A 156 13.42 -6.81 11.16
CA VAL A 156 13.30 -6.15 12.47
C VAL A 156 14.01 -4.79 12.46
N LYS A 157 15.23 -4.72 11.89
CA LYS A 157 15.97 -3.45 11.79
C LYS A 157 15.23 -2.42 10.94
N ALA A 158 14.60 -2.82 9.84
CA ALA A 158 13.82 -1.92 9.01
C ALA A 158 12.55 -1.42 9.73
N LEU A 159 11.85 -2.31 10.44
CA LEU A 159 10.70 -1.95 11.29
C LEU A 159 11.10 -1.00 12.41
N LYS A 160 12.27 -1.23 13.04
CA LYS A 160 12.78 -0.37 14.10
C LYS A 160 13.10 1.04 13.60
N LYS A 161 13.67 1.18 12.40
CA LYS A 161 13.89 2.51 11.80
C LYS A 161 12.57 3.27 11.60
N LEU A 162 11.52 2.57 11.18
CA LEU A 162 10.19 3.17 11.04
C LEU A 162 9.63 3.57 12.42
N ASP A 163 9.75 2.71 13.42
CA ASP A 163 9.33 3.02 14.80
C ASP A 163 10.05 4.26 15.34
N ASP A 164 11.38 4.35 15.14
CA ASP A 164 12.18 5.49 15.57
C ASP A 164 11.73 6.77 14.85
N TYR A 165 11.47 6.71 13.54
CA TYR A 165 10.93 7.84 12.79
C TYR A 165 9.59 8.31 13.35
N LEU A 166 8.65 7.39 13.61
CA LEU A 166 7.33 7.69 14.15
C LEU A 166 7.36 8.23 15.59
N ARG A 167 8.42 7.98 16.33
CA ARG A 167 8.63 8.48 17.68
C ARG A 167 9.40 9.79 17.75
N THR A 168 10.12 10.13 16.70
CA THR A 168 10.84 11.40 16.59
C THR A 168 9.86 12.52 16.26
N PRO A 169 9.78 13.61 17.03
CA PRO A 169 8.89 14.73 16.73
C PRO A 169 9.22 15.37 15.38
N LEU A 170 8.17 15.78 14.65
CA LEU A 170 8.31 16.65 13.50
C LEU A 170 8.65 18.08 13.96
N PRO A 171 9.21 18.93 13.09
CA PRO A 171 9.55 20.32 13.46
C PRO A 171 8.38 21.10 14.05
N GLU A 172 7.16 20.87 13.57
CA GLU A 172 5.94 21.53 14.06
C GLU A 172 5.43 21.01 15.40
N GLU A 173 5.90 19.84 15.83
CA GLU A 173 5.58 19.29 17.14
C GLU A 173 6.48 19.86 18.25
N ILE A 174 7.52 20.60 17.86
CA ILE A 174 8.49 21.20 18.79
C ILE A 174 8.08 22.63 19.07
N ASP A 175 7.60 22.91 20.29
CA ASP A 175 7.32 24.25 20.73
C ASP A 175 8.64 24.96 21.10
N ALA A 176 9.01 25.97 20.32
CA ALA A 176 10.24 26.73 20.52
C ALA A 176 10.25 27.56 21.83
N ASP A 177 9.07 27.84 22.38
CA ASP A 177 8.91 28.61 23.62
C ASP A 177 8.69 27.72 24.85
N SER A 178 8.57 26.40 24.66
CA SER A 178 8.41 25.44 25.76
C SER A 178 9.74 25.10 26.40
N THR A 179 9.78 25.16 27.73
CA THR A 179 10.91 24.65 28.54
C THR A 179 10.87 23.13 28.70
N GLU A 180 9.78 22.46 28.29
CA GLU A 180 9.63 21.02 28.28
C GLU A 180 9.97 20.48 26.90
N GLU A 181 11.04 19.70 26.78
CA GLU A 181 11.37 18.96 25.58
C GLU A 181 10.29 17.88 25.34
N GLU A 182 9.49 17.99 24.27
CA GLU A 182 8.67 16.89 23.81
C GLU A 182 9.57 15.80 23.25
N LYS A 183 9.86 14.81 24.10
CA LYS A 183 10.84 13.75 23.80
C LYS A 183 10.31 12.70 22.81
N VAL A 184 9.00 12.59 22.64
CA VAL A 184 8.35 11.56 21.81
C VAL A 184 7.16 12.14 21.06
N SER A 185 7.15 11.99 19.74
CA SER A 185 6.02 12.39 18.90
C SER A 185 4.74 11.65 19.26
N LYS A 186 3.61 12.35 19.17
CA LYS A 186 2.25 11.81 19.38
C LYS A 186 1.44 11.75 18.07
N ARG A 187 2.04 12.15 16.93
CA ARG A 187 1.34 12.16 15.64
C ARG A 187 0.73 10.82 15.29
N LYS A 188 -0.36 10.86 14.54
CA LYS A 188 -1.13 9.67 14.17
C LYS A 188 -0.52 8.92 12.99
N PHE A 189 0.03 9.66 12.02
CA PHE A 189 0.52 9.14 10.74
C PHE A 189 1.95 9.62 10.46
N LEU A 190 2.47 9.30 9.28
CA LEU A 190 3.87 9.60 8.93
C LEU A 190 4.19 11.08 8.96
N ASP A 191 3.26 11.93 8.51
CA ASP A 191 3.48 13.37 8.31
C ASP A 191 2.56 14.27 9.18
N GLY A 192 2.07 13.74 10.28
CA GLY A 192 1.16 14.45 11.18
C GLY A 192 -0.09 13.65 11.54
N ASP A 193 -1.23 14.34 11.64
CA ASP A 193 -2.49 13.74 12.10
C ASP A 193 -3.42 13.33 10.96
N ASP A 194 -3.08 13.64 9.72
CA ASP A 194 -3.84 13.28 8.53
C ASP A 194 -3.07 12.27 7.66
N LEU A 195 -3.83 11.42 6.94
CA LEU A 195 -3.26 10.50 5.95
C LEU A 195 -2.73 11.27 4.74
N THR A 196 -1.52 10.90 4.29
CA THR A 196 -0.86 11.45 3.11
C THR A 196 -0.58 10.36 2.06
N LEU A 197 -0.04 10.74 0.90
CA LEU A 197 0.45 9.78 -0.11
C LEU A 197 1.51 8.83 0.46
N ALA A 198 2.32 9.30 1.42
CA ALA A 198 3.31 8.46 2.10
C ALA A 198 2.64 7.29 2.85
N ASP A 199 1.54 7.56 3.55
CA ASP A 199 0.77 6.54 4.27
C ASP A 199 0.07 5.60 3.30
N CYS A 200 -0.52 6.12 2.21
CA CYS A 200 -1.14 5.31 1.16
C CYS A 200 -0.14 4.32 0.53
N ASN A 201 1.13 4.70 0.44
CA ASN A 201 2.19 3.83 -0.06
C ASN A 201 2.66 2.79 0.96
N LEU A 202 2.75 3.14 2.25
CA LEU A 202 3.36 2.29 3.27
C LEU A 202 2.36 1.34 3.94
N LEU A 203 1.17 1.82 4.33
CA LEU A 203 0.19 1.06 5.10
C LEU A 203 -0.24 -0.26 4.44
N PRO A 204 -0.58 -0.30 3.12
CA PRO A 204 -0.91 -1.55 2.45
C PRO A 204 0.21 -2.59 2.53
N LYS A 205 1.45 -2.17 2.40
CA LYS A 205 2.62 -3.04 2.49
C LYS A 205 2.82 -3.58 3.89
N LEU A 206 2.67 -2.73 4.92
CA LEU A 206 2.76 -3.16 6.33
C LEU A 206 1.67 -4.15 6.69
N HIS A 207 0.45 -3.97 6.16
CA HIS A 207 -0.66 -4.89 6.38
C HIS A 207 -0.34 -6.29 5.84
N VAL A 208 0.15 -6.37 4.60
CA VAL A 208 0.61 -7.64 4.00
C VAL A 208 1.75 -8.25 4.83
N VAL A 209 2.77 -7.47 5.19
CA VAL A 209 3.91 -7.96 5.99
C VAL A 209 3.45 -8.57 7.31
N LYS A 210 2.56 -7.88 8.03
CA LYS A 210 2.04 -8.32 9.33
C LYS A 210 1.32 -9.67 9.22
N ILE A 211 0.44 -9.83 8.25
CA ILE A 211 -0.36 -11.06 8.07
C ILE A 211 0.53 -12.22 7.62
N VAL A 212 1.30 -12.01 6.57
CA VAL A 212 2.07 -13.07 5.92
C VAL A 212 3.24 -13.55 6.79
N ALA A 213 3.97 -12.63 7.45
CA ALA A 213 5.07 -13.01 8.32
C ALA A 213 4.57 -13.81 9.53
N LYS A 214 3.42 -13.42 10.11
CA LYS A 214 2.78 -14.22 11.18
C LYS A 214 2.38 -15.60 10.69
N LYS A 215 1.69 -15.69 9.55
CA LYS A 215 1.18 -16.96 9.02
C LYS A 215 2.29 -17.95 8.67
N TYR A 216 3.33 -17.51 7.98
CA TYR A 216 4.31 -18.41 7.35
C TYR A 216 5.65 -18.49 8.07
N ARG A 217 5.93 -17.59 9.03
CA ARG A 217 7.18 -17.55 9.80
C ARG A 217 6.96 -17.46 11.30
N ASN A 218 5.70 -17.41 11.75
CA ASN A 218 5.34 -17.16 13.16
C ASN A 218 6.03 -15.89 13.72
N PHE A 219 6.22 -14.89 12.86
CA PHE A 219 6.84 -13.62 13.20
C PHE A 219 5.77 -12.57 13.49
N GLU A 220 5.86 -11.92 14.63
CA GLU A 220 5.04 -10.78 15.00
C GLU A 220 5.90 -9.52 15.14
N PHE A 221 5.31 -8.36 14.90
CA PHE A 221 5.99 -7.10 15.13
C PHE A 221 6.31 -6.95 16.61
N PRO A 222 7.56 -6.57 16.99
CA PRO A 222 7.95 -6.42 18.36
C PRO A 222 7.05 -5.46 19.13
N THR A 223 6.61 -5.86 20.33
CA THR A 223 5.66 -5.09 21.16
C THR A 223 6.24 -3.77 21.66
N GLU A 224 7.55 -3.70 21.81
CA GLU A 224 8.30 -2.49 22.20
C GLU A 224 8.33 -1.40 21.14
N MET A 225 7.95 -1.69 19.90
CA MET A 225 7.84 -0.71 18.80
C MET A 225 6.56 0.11 18.94
N THR A 226 6.49 0.94 19.96
CA THR A 226 5.27 1.66 20.37
C THR A 226 4.80 2.69 19.31
N GLY A 227 5.72 3.32 18.58
CA GLY A 227 5.41 4.23 17.47
C GLY A 227 4.77 3.49 16.32
N LEU A 228 5.31 2.33 15.94
CA LEU A 228 4.75 1.48 14.89
C LEU A 228 3.35 0.97 15.25
N TRP A 229 3.14 0.51 16.49
CA TRP A 229 1.82 0.05 16.93
C TRP A 229 0.79 1.17 17.03
N ARG A 230 1.18 2.38 17.46
CA ARG A 230 0.33 3.58 17.42
C ARG A 230 -0.11 3.88 15.99
N TYR A 231 0.84 3.88 15.05
CA TYR A 231 0.60 4.12 13.63
C TYR A 231 -0.42 3.13 13.04
N LEU A 232 -0.20 1.83 13.25
CA LEU A 232 -1.12 0.79 12.78
C LEU A 232 -2.49 0.90 13.45
N LYS A 233 -2.56 1.17 14.77
CA LYS A 233 -3.83 1.35 15.47
C LYS A 233 -4.63 2.51 14.88
N ASN A 234 -3.98 3.63 14.59
CA ASN A 234 -4.63 4.77 13.96
C ASN A 234 -5.08 4.45 12.54
N ALA A 235 -4.28 3.73 11.76
CA ALA A 235 -4.65 3.30 10.41
C ALA A 235 -5.88 2.39 10.41
N TYR A 236 -5.93 1.39 11.29
CA TYR A 236 -7.09 0.50 11.42
C TYR A 236 -8.36 1.18 11.98
N ALA A 237 -8.27 2.42 12.43
CA ALA A 237 -9.41 3.25 12.79
C ALA A 237 -9.91 4.15 11.64
N ARG A 238 -9.30 4.05 10.45
CA ARG A 238 -9.67 4.85 9.27
C ARG A 238 -10.34 3.98 8.22
N ASP A 239 -11.51 4.41 7.79
CA ASP A 239 -12.31 3.71 6.77
C ASP A 239 -11.58 3.64 5.42
N GLU A 240 -10.83 4.68 5.08
CA GLU A 240 -10.05 4.75 3.85
C GLU A 240 -8.99 3.63 3.75
N PHE A 241 -8.55 3.14 4.90
CA PHE A 241 -7.62 2.00 4.97
C PHE A 241 -8.37 0.68 5.12
N THR A 242 -9.27 0.55 6.09
CA THR A 242 -9.90 -0.74 6.42
C THR A 242 -10.81 -1.25 5.31
N ASN A 243 -11.59 -0.35 4.66
CA ASN A 243 -12.49 -0.73 3.57
C ASN A 243 -11.76 -0.99 2.24
N THR A 244 -10.46 -0.69 2.17
CA THR A 244 -9.61 -1.01 1.01
C THR A 244 -8.71 -2.21 1.24
N CYS A 245 -8.65 -2.75 2.46
CA CYS A 245 -7.89 -3.97 2.77
C CYS A 245 -8.56 -5.21 2.17
N ALA A 246 -7.75 -6.11 1.62
CA ALA A 246 -8.18 -7.47 1.35
C ALA A 246 -8.40 -8.23 2.68
N ALA A 247 -9.27 -9.24 2.66
CA ALA A 247 -9.41 -10.12 3.81
C ALA A 247 -8.11 -10.88 4.11
N ASP A 248 -7.81 -11.12 5.39
CA ASP A 248 -6.59 -11.82 5.81
C ASP A 248 -6.39 -13.14 5.08
N LYS A 249 -7.47 -13.93 4.90
CA LYS A 249 -7.43 -15.20 4.17
C LYS A 249 -6.99 -15.06 2.72
N GLU A 250 -7.41 -13.99 2.04
CA GLU A 250 -7.02 -13.71 0.66
C GLU A 250 -5.52 -13.40 0.57
N ILE A 251 -5.01 -12.60 1.52
CA ILE A 251 -3.58 -12.29 1.61
C ILE A 251 -2.78 -13.55 1.92
N GLU A 252 -3.21 -14.34 2.92
CA GLU A 252 -2.56 -15.60 3.29
C GLU A 252 -2.47 -16.55 2.09
N GLN A 253 -3.57 -16.75 1.37
CA GLN A 253 -3.63 -17.69 0.26
C GLN A 253 -2.82 -17.21 -0.95
N ALA A 254 -2.83 -15.92 -1.26
CA ALA A 254 -2.02 -15.36 -2.33
C ALA A 254 -0.51 -15.56 -2.09
N TYR A 255 -0.09 -15.65 -0.83
CA TYR A 255 1.30 -15.89 -0.46
C TYR A 255 1.65 -17.38 -0.25
N ALA A 256 0.70 -18.32 -0.41
CA ALA A 256 0.94 -19.74 -0.16
C ALA A 256 2.11 -20.31 -0.99
N ASP A 257 2.18 -19.94 -2.27
CA ASP A 257 3.26 -20.37 -3.17
C ASP A 257 4.52 -19.52 -3.06
N VAL A 258 4.38 -18.25 -2.64
CA VAL A 258 5.49 -17.30 -2.49
C VAL A 258 6.25 -17.54 -1.20
N ALA A 259 5.54 -17.84 -0.11
CA ALA A 259 6.12 -18.11 1.20
C ALA A 259 6.75 -19.51 1.22
N LYS A 260 7.93 -19.64 0.66
CA LYS A 260 8.65 -20.92 0.55
C LYS A 260 8.91 -21.52 1.93
N ARG A 261 8.77 -22.85 2.02
CA ARG A 261 9.15 -23.59 3.24
C ARG A 261 10.66 -23.61 3.38
N LEU A 262 11.11 -23.44 4.63
CA LEU A 262 12.53 -23.61 4.93
C LEU A 262 12.92 -25.09 4.75
N SER A 263 14.04 -25.37 4.08
CA SER A 263 14.60 -26.72 3.97
C SER A 263 14.94 -27.21 5.37
N LYS A 264 14.53 -28.43 5.70
CA LYS A 264 15.07 -29.12 6.88
C LYS A 264 16.56 -29.34 6.64
N SER A 265 17.40 -28.80 7.49
CA SER A 265 18.84 -29.12 7.54
C SER A 265 19.05 -30.59 7.87
#